data_9be944c96e649803b62d1318a259d630
#
_entry.id   9be944c96e649803b62d1318a259d630
#
_cell.length_a   1.000
_cell.length_b   1.000
_cell.length_c   1.000
_cell.angle_alpha   90.00
_cell.angle_beta   90.00
_cell.angle_gamma   90.00
#
_symmetry.space_group_name_H-M   'P 1'
#
loop_
_entity.id
_entity.type
_entity.pdbx_description
1 polymer ?
#
loop_
_entity_poly.entity_id
_entity_poly.type
_entity_poly.pdbx_seq_one_letter_code
_entity_poly.pdbx_strand_id
1 'polypeptide(L)'
;LSEAVDTTTLCLFDVDGTLTAARQRVTPGMEDFLQRLRRRVRVGVVGGKVDYLFAENGLVAYQNGQLVAVQSIQAYMGEDLLQDFINFCLNYLSKITLPRKRGTFIEFRNGMLNVSPVGRSCSQEERLEFYQLDQRIREKFVAVLQEEFKGKGLTFSIGGQISFDVFPEGWDKRYCLGLVEKDSYQTIHFFGDKTKPGGNDHEIYADPRTIGHEVTCPEDTQRICQDLFFN
;
A
#
# COMPACT_ATOMS: atom_id res chain seq x y z
N LEU A 1 -32.87 15.88 16.03
CA LEU A 1 -33.01 15.16 14.76
C LEU A 1 -31.63 14.66 14.40
N SER A 2 -31.40 13.33 14.42
CA SER A 2 -30.14 12.75 13.92
C SER A 2 -30.10 13.01 12.40
N GLU A 3 -29.10 13.77 11.94
CA GLU A 3 -28.85 13.91 10.51
C GLU A 3 -28.60 12.53 9.91
N ALA A 4 -29.21 12.24 8.77
CA ALA A 4 -29.02 10.98 8.07
C ALA A 4 -27.55 10.88 7.62
N VAL A 5 -27.00 9.67 7.64
CA VAL A 5 -25.65 9.41 7.15
C VAL A 5 -25.62 9.73 5.64
N ASP A 6 -24.64 10.53 5.20
CA ASP A 6 -24.37 10.73 3.78
C ASP A 6 -23.78 9.45 3.19
N THR A 7 -24.60 8.72 2.44
CA THR A 7 -24.22 7.47 1.79
C THR A 7 -23.59 7.68 0.41
N THR A 8 -23.50 8.92 -0.06
CA THR A 8 -22.89 9.28 -1.35
C THR A 8 -21.43 9.66 -1.24
N THR A 9 -20.96 9.89 -0.01
CA THR A 9 -19.57 10.26 0.29
C THR A 9 -18.85 9.13 1.02
N LEU A 10 -17.65 8.78 0.53
CA LEU A 10 -16.75 7.81 1.13
C LEU A 10 -15.43 8.49 1.54
N CYS A 11 -14.98 8.26 2.76
CA CYS A 11 -13.65 8.62 3.22
C CYS A 11 -12.77 7.37 3.31
N LEU A 12 -11.67 7.36 2.56
CA LEU A 12 -10.65 6.32 2.58
C LEU A 12 -9.40 6.81 3.30
N PHE A 13 -8.89 6.01 4.21
CA PHE A 13 -7.74 6.37 5.04
C PHE A 13 -6.61 5.36 4.89
N ASP A 14 -5.38 5.85 4.69
CA ASP A 14 -4.18 5.11 5.07
C ASP A 14 -4.12 4.96 6.60
N VAL A 15 -3.30 4.04 7.11
CA VAL A 15 -3.20 3.76 8.55
C VAL A 15 -2.00 4.46 9.17
N ASP A 16 -0.79 4.03 8.80
CA ASP A 16 0.46 4.53 9.41
C ASP A 16 0.71 6.00 9.05
N GLY A 17 0.84 6.87 10.03
CA GLY A 17 1.02 8.31 9.83
C GLY A 17 -0.27 9.08 9.52
N THR A 18 -1.41 8.39 9.35
CA THR A 18 -2.71 8.98 8.99
C THR A 18 -3.76 8.76 10.09
N LEU A 19 -4.01 7.53 10.50
CA LEU A 19 -4.91 7.17 11.61
C LEU A 19 -4.14 6.84 12.88
N THR A 20 -2.90 6.43 12.75
CA THR A 20 -2.02 6.08 13.87
C THR A 20 -0.66 6.74 13.68
N ALA A 21 0.09 6.92 14.76
CA ALA A 21 1.54 7.09 14.64
C ALA A 21 2.13 5.82 13.99
N ALA A 22 3.21 5.99 13.22
CA ALA A 22 3.80 4.89 12.44
C ALA A 22 4.09 3.65 13.31
N ARG A 23 3.57 2.50 12.88
CA ARG A 23 3.70 1.20 13.56
C ARG A 23 3.08 1.12 14.95
N GLN A 24 2.13 1.99 15.28
CA GLN A 24 1.41 1.97 16.54
C GLN A 24 -0.05 1.54 16.33
N ARG A 25 -0.71 1.19 17.41
CA ARG A 25 -2.15 0.89 17.41
C ARG A 25 -2.95 2.18 17.36
N VAL A 26 -4.17 2.09 16.84
CA VAL A 26 -5.17 3.17 16.90
C VAL A 26 -5.42 3.53 18.37
N THR A 27 -5.41 4.82 18.66
CA THR A 27 -5.72 5.31 20.01
C THR A 27 -7.22 5.26 20.27
N PRO A 28 -7.66 5.12 21.55
CA PRO A 28 -9.09 5.19 21.88
C PRO A 28 -9.77 6.47 21.39
N GLY A 29 -9.06 7.61 21.41
CA GLY A 29 -9.56 8.88 20.88
C GLY A 29 -9.80 8.86 19.37
N MET A 30 -8.93 8.21 18.60
CA MET A 30 -9.11 8.03 17.16
C MET A 30 -10.24 7.03 16.86
N GLU A 31 -10.35 5.95 17.63
CA GLU A 31 -11.47 5.00 17.50
C GLU A 31 -12.82 5.70 17.70
N ASP A 32 -12.95 6.50 18.76
CA ASP A 32 -14.16 7.29 19.03
C ASP A 32 -14.44 8.29 17.90
N PHE A 33 -13.40 8.96 17.41
CA PHE A 33 -13.52 9.88 16.28
C PHE A 33 -14.05 9.17 15.03
N LEU A 34 -13.50 8.01 14.66
CA LEU A 34 -13.95 7.22 13.51
C LEU A 34 -15.40 6.75 13.68
N GLN A 35 -15.82 6.38 14.87
CA GLN A 35 -17.21 6.03 15.16
C GLN A 35 -18.16 7.22 14.96
N ARG A 36 -17.75 8.43 15.36
CA ARG A 36 -18.51 9.66 15.11
C ARG A 36 -18.57 9.98 13.61
N LEU A 37 -17.43 9.86 12.90
CA LEU A 37 -17.34 10.10 11.46
C LEU A 37 -18.26 9.15 10.67
N ARG A 38 -18.33 7.87 11.05
CA ARG A 38 -19.22 6.87 10.42
C ARG A 38 -20.71 7.22 10.55
N ARG A 39 -21.07 8.07 11.48
CA ARG A 39 -22.45 8.59 11.59
C ARG A 39 -22.72 9.74 10.61
N ARG A 40 -21.71 10.25 9.95
CA ARG A 40 -21.81 11.34 8.97
C ARG A 40 -21.63 10.84 7.55
N VAL A 41 -20.60 10.02 7.29
CA VAL A 41 -20.21 9.52 5.95
C VAL A 41 -19.80 8.05 6.02
N ARG A 42 -19.63 7.42 4.88
CA ARG A 42 -19.03 6.07 4.80
C ARG A 42 -17.53 6.14 5.03
N VAL A 43 -16.98 5.14 5.70
CA VAL A 43 -15.56 5.07 6.07
C VAL A 43 -14.95 3.76 5.61
N GLY A 44 -13.86 3.86 4.85
CA GLY A 44 -13.01 2.74 4.45
C GLY A 44 -11.59 2.92 4.99
N VAL A 45 -11.02 1.85 5.53
CA VAL A 45 -9.66 1.85 6.10
C VAL A 45 -8.89 0.64 5.60
N VAL A 46 -7.61 0.84 5.40
CA VAL A 46 -6.68 -0.26 5.22
C VAL A 46 -6.25 -0.76 6.62
N GLY A 47 -7.13 -1.60 7.26
CA GLY A 47 -6.90 -2.26 8.57
C GLY A 47 -7.81 -1.77 9.72
N GLY A 48 -8.95 -2.45 10.04
CA GLY A 48 -9.82 -2.10 11.18
C GLY A 48 -11.29 -2.53 11.03
N LYS A 49 -12.15 -2.29 12.06
CA LYS A 49 -13.60 -2.51 11.97
C LYS A 49 -14.29 -1.26 11.41
N VAL A 50 -14.57 -1.25 10.14
CA VAL A 50 -15.16 -0.13 9.38
C VAL A 50 -16.10 -0.67 8.30
N ASP A 51 -16.75 0.22 7.54
CA ASP A 51 -17.66 -0.17 6.44
C ASP A 51 -16.91 -0.94 5.34
N TYR A 52 -15.69 -0.50 5.03
CA TYR A 52 -14.76 -1.17 4.11
C TYR A 52 -13.41 -1.37 4.78
N LEU A 53 -12.90 -2.59 4.68
CA LEU A 53 -11.54 -2.93 5.06
C LEU A 53 -10.80 -3.43 3.82
N PHE A 54 -9.76 -2.71 3.43
CA PHE A 54 -8.90 -3.07 2.33
C PHE A 54 -7.53 -3.50 2.85
N ALA A 55 -7.25 -4.79 2.84
CA ALA A 55 -5.92 -5.31 3.13
C ALA A 55 -5.12 -5.45 1.82
N GLU A 56 -3.81 -5.37 1.91
CA GLU A 56 -2.88 -5.53 0.78
C GLU A 56 -3.26 -4.63 -0.42
N ASN A 57 -3.41 -3.32 -0.19
CA ASN A 57 -3.81 -2.33 -1.20
C ASN A 57 -5.20 -2.55 -1.83
N GLY A 58 -6.06 -3.32 -1.19
CA GLY A 58 -7.39 -3.65 -1.69
C GLY A 58 -7.50 -5.01 -2.36
N LEU A 59 -6.42 -5.78 -2.44
CA LEU A 59 -6.44 -7.13 -3.01
C LEU A 59 -7.24 -8.11 -2.16
N VAL A 60 -7.34 -7.84 -0.87
CA VAL A 60 -8.27 -8.51 0.05
C VAL A 60 -9.21 -7.47 0.60
N ALA A 61 -10.49 -7.57 0.27
CA ALA A 61 -11.49 -6.57 0.63
C ALA A 61 -12.61 -7.22 1.47
N TYR A 62 -12.96 -6.51 2.55
CA TYR A 62 -14.11 -6.83 3.38
C TYR A 62 -15.08 -5.65 3.33
N GLN A 63 -16.36 -5.94 3.27
CA GLN A 63 -17.44 -4.97 3.41
C GLN A 63 -18.35 -5.41 4.55
N ASN A 64 -18.57 -4.54 5.51
CA ASN A 64 -19.38 -4.83 6.72
C ASN A 64 -18.94 -6.12 7.44
N GLY A 65 -17.63 -6.39 7.45
CA GLY A 65 -17.04 -7.57 8.08
C GLY A 65 -17.13 -8.87 7.27
N GLN A 66 -17.68 -8.84 6.06
CA GLN A 66 -17.73 -9.97 5.14
C GLN A 66 -16.68 -9.82 4.04
N LEU A 67 -15.99 -10.93 3.73
CA LEU A 67 -15.02 -10.99 2.64
C LEU A 67 -15.77 -10.87 1.30
N VAL A 68 -15.43 -9.84 0.50
CA VAL A 68 -16.08 -9.56 -0.79
C VAL A 68 -15.16 -9.73 -1.99
N ALA A 69 -13.85 -9.62 -1.80
CA ALA A 69 -12.88 -9.83 -2.88
C ALA A 69 -11.55 -10.35 -2.35
N VAL A 70 -10.94 -11.25 -3.10
CA VAL A 70 -9.56 -11.74 -2.90
C VAL A 70 -8.90 -11.85 -4.26
N GLN A 71 -7.69 -11.27 -4.38
CA GLN A 71 -6.81 -11.44 -5.53
C GLN A 71 -5.45 -11.94 -5.06
N SER A 72 -4.76 -12.70 -5.91
CA SER A 72 -3.40 -13.13 -5.65
C SER A 72 -2.52 -12.93 -6.88
N ILE A 73 -1.26 -12.60 -6.65
CA ILE A 73 -0.26 -12.45 -7.73
C ILE A 73 -0.07 -13.75 -8.51
N GLN A 74 -0.18 -14.90 -7.84
CA GLN A 74 -0.10 -16.22 -8.47
C GLN A 74 -1.24 -16.44 -9.48
N ALA A 75 -2.47 -16.10 -9.11
CA ALA A 75 -3.62 -16.23 -10.01
C ALA A 75 -3.52 -15.27 -11.19
N TYR A 76 -2.97 -14.09 -10.99
CA TYR A 76 -2.81 -13.07 -12.02
C TYR A 76 -1.67 -13.38 -13.00
N MET A 77 -0.47 -13.66 -12.50
CA MET A 77 0.72 -13.89 -13.32
C MET A 77 0.76 -15.31 -13.92
N GLY A 78 0.21 -16.30 -13.20
CA GLY A 78 0.43 -17.70 -13.47
C GLY A 78 1.80 -18.19 -13.00
N GLU A 79 1.90 -19.51 -12.78
CA GLU A 79 3.10 -20.12 -12.19
C GLU A 79 4.33 -20.01 -13.08
N ASP A 80 4.16 -20.11 -14.40
CA ASP A 80 5.29 -20.04 -15.35
C ASP A 80 5.99 -18.68 -15.31
N LEU A 81 5.23 -17.59 -15.39
CA LEU A 81 5.81 -16.24 -15.33
C LEU A 81 6.42 -15.95 -13.94
N LEU A 82 5.80 -16.43 -12.87
CA LEU A 82 6.35 -16.31 -11.51
C LEU A 82 7.70 -17.01 -11.39
N GLN A 83 7.82 -18.23 -11.88
CA GLN A 83 9.08 -18.99 -11.85
C GLN A 83 10.15 -18.33 -12.71
N ASP A 84 9.81 -17.89 -13.92
CA ASP A 84 10.73 -17.16 -14.79
C ASP A 84 11.27 -15.91 -14.11
N PHE A 85 10.39 -15.15 -13.47
CA PHE A 85 10.76 -13.94 -12.72
C PHE A 85 11.68 -14.27 -11.54
N ILE A 86 11.30 -15.26 -10.73
CA ILE A 86 12.09 -15.68 -9.56
C ILE A 86 13.46 -16.20 -9.99
N ASN A 87 13.51 -17.03 -11.03
CA ASN A 87 14.77 -17.57 -11.55
C ASN A 87 15.67 -16.46 -12.08
N PHE A 88 15.11 -15.49 -12.79
CA PHE A 88 15.87 -14.34 -13.27
C PHE A 88 16.45 -13.53 -12.11
N CYS A 89 15.66 -13.24 -11.09
CA CYS A 89 16.11 -12.53 -9.89
C CYS A 89 17.25 -13.28 -9.19
N LEU A 90 17.11 -14.60 -8.99
CA LEU A 90 18.15 -15.43 -8.37
C LEU A 90 19.42 -15.45 -9.19
N ASN A 91 19.32 -15.54 -10.51
CA ASN A 91 20.46 -15.49 -11.43
C ASN A 91 21.17 -14.13 -11.35
N TYR A 92 20.42 -13.03 -11.33
CA TYR A 92 21.00 -11.70 -11.17
C TYR A 92 21.70 -11.55 -9.82
N LEU A 93 21.03 -11.94 -8.74
CA LEU A 93 21.59 -11.88 -7.38
C LEU A 93 22.85 -12.72 -7.22
N SER A 94 22.97 -13.85 -7.92
CA SER A 94 24.16 -14.68 -7.88
C SER A 94 25.40 -14.02 -8.48
N LYS A 95 25.23 -13.04 -9.36
CA LYS A 95 26.30 -12.35 -10.08
C LYS A 95 26.78 -11.05 -9.43
N ILE A 96 25.99 -10.47 -8.52
CA ILE A 96 26.41 -9.26 -7.81
C ILE A 96 27.11 -9.60 -6.51
N THR A 97 28.14 -8.85 -6.19
CA THR A 97 28.88 -8.97 -4.92
C THR A 97 28.45 -7.84 -4.00
N LEU A 98 28.07 -8.20 -2.80
CA LEU A 98 27.68 -7.29 -1.73
C LEU A 98 28.53 -7.58 -0.48
N PRO A 99 28.72 -6.63 0.42
CA PRO A 99 29.43 -6.90 1.68
C PRO A 99 28.83 -8.08 2.44
N ARG A 100 27.48 -8.20 2.38
CA ARG A 100 26.74 -9.26 3.06
C ARG A 100 25.59 -9.76 2.20
N LYS A 101 25.33 -11.06 2.29
CA LYS A 101 24.12 -11.72 1.78
C LYS A 101 23.61 -12.69 2.83
N ARG A 102 22.30 -12.61 3.19
CA ARG A 102 21.73 -13.41 4.28
C ARG A 102 20.55 -14.30 3.87
N GLY A 103 19.78 -13.98 2.81
CA GLY A 103 18.46 -14.58 2.53
C GLY A 103 17.42 -13.90 3.42
N THR A 104 16.14 -14.19 3.37
CA THR A 104 15.37 -14.50 2.20
C THR A 104 15.55 -13.42 1.15
N PHE A 105 15.92 -13.77 -0.05
CA PHE A 105 16.16 -12.78 -1.11
C PHE A 105 14.88 -12.40 -1.84
N ILE A 106 13.96 -13.35 -1.99
CA ILE A 106 12.66 -13.16 -2.60
C ILE A 106 11.61 -13.70 -1.64
N GLU A 107 10.75 -12.82 -1.16
CA GLU A 107 9.63 -13.17 -0.30
C GLU A 107 8.34 -13.13 -1.11
N PHE A 108 7.68 -14.26 -1.24
CA PHE A 108 6.37 -14.36 -1.89
C PHE A 108 5.29 -13.91 -0.91
N ARG A 109 4.51 -12.92 -1.33
CA ARG A 109 3.33 -12.44 -0.62
C ARG A 109 2.11 -12.58 -1.50
N ASN A 110 0.91 -12.52 -0.92
CA ASN A 110 -0.31 -12.69 -1.70
C ASN A 110 -0.44 -11.72 -2.88
N GLY A 111 -0.11 -10.46 -2.68
CA GLY A 111 -0.28 -9.39 -3.68
C GLY A 111 1.01 -8.91 -4.35
N MET A 112 2.18 -9.41 -3.95
CA MET A 112 3.46 -8.93 -4.45
C MET A 112 4.60 -9.90 -4.18
N LEU A 113 5.72 -9.69 -4.88
CA LEU A 113 7.02 -10.25 -4.51
C LEU A 113 7.86 -9.14 -3.90
N ASN A 114 8.49 -9.40 -2.76
CA ASN A 114 9.47 -8.48 -2.17
C ASN A 114 10.87 -9.03 -2.43
N VAL A 115 11.70 -8.23 -3.10
CA VAL A 115 13.07 -8.62 -3.51
C VAL A 115 14.08 -7.82 -2.72
N SER A 116 14.98 -8.51 -2.00
CA SER A 116 16.01 -7.89 -1.17
C SER A 116 17.40 -8.43 -1.54
N PRO A 117 18.28 -7.59 -2.11
CA PRO A 117 19.63 -8.04 -2.46
C PRO A 117 20.46 -8.53 -1.29
N VAL A 118 20.36 -7.89 -0.13
CA VAL A 118 21.05 -8.33 1.09
C VAL A 118 20.32 -9.49 1.79
N GLY A 119 19.02 -9.61 1.54
CA GLY A 119 18.16 -10.60 2.16
C GLY A 119 17.47 -10.09 3.43
N ARG A 120 16.23 -10.53 3.61
CA ARG A 120 15.38 -10.08 4.74
C ARG A 120 15.82 -10.61 6.10
N SER A 121 16.64 -11.65 6.13
CA SER A 121 17.19 -12.23 7.36
C SER A 121 18.41 -11.46 7.90
N CYS A 122 18.79 -10.34 7.28
CA CYS A 122 19.86 -9.49 7.78
C CYS A 122 19.49 -8.83 9.13
N SER A 123 20.51 -8.62 9.97
CA SER A 123 20.35 -7.88 11.22
C SER A 123 20.05 -6.40 10.97
N GLN A 124 19.65 -5.68 12.01
CA GLN A 124 19.43 -4.23 11.91
C GLN A 124 20.71 -3.47 11.53
N GLU A 125 21.86 -3.89 12.02
CA GLU A 125 23.16 -3.32 11.69
C GLU A 125 23.52 -3.56 10.21
N GLU A 126 23.35 -4.78 9.72
CA GLU A 126 23.59 -5.15 8.32
C GLU A 126 22.63 -4.45 7.37
N ARG A 127 21.39 -4.19 7.82
CA ARG A 127 20.40 -3.39 7.07
C ARG A 127 20.85 -1.95 6.88
N LEU A 128 21.35 -1.33 7.93
CA LEU A 128 21.86 0.05 7.87
C LEU A 128 23.12 0.13 7.03
N GLU A 129 24.04 -0.86 7.17
CA GLU A 129 25.24 -0.98 6.32
C GLU A 129 24.85 -1.04 4.85
N PHE A 130 23.92 -1.90 4.47
CA PHE A 130 23.45 -2.01 3.09
C PHE A 130 22.82 -0.69 2.61
N TYR A 131 21.95 -0.08 3.39
CA TYR A 131 21.27 1.16 3.02
C TYR A 131 22.24 2.33 2.77
N GLN A 132 23.30 2.42 3.58
CA GLN A 132 24.35 3.42 3.40
C GLN A 132 25.21 3.14 2.16
N LEU A 133 25.41 1.87 1.82
CA LEU A 133 26.20 1.42 0.68
C LEU A 133 25.38 1.22 -0.61
N ASP A 134 24.07 1.40 -0.57
CA ASP A 134 23.16 1.18 -1.70
C ASP A 134 23.43 2.17 -2.86
N GLN A 135 24.61 2.07 -3.47
CA GLN A 135 25.07 2.87 -4.59
C GLN A 135 24.24 2.59 -5.87
N ARG A 136 22.92 2.80 -5.78
CA ARG A 136 21.97 2.52 -6.85
C ARG A 136 21.86 1.01 -7.20
N ILE A 137 22.18 0.12 -6.25
CA ILE A 137 22.10 -1.33 -6.47
C ILE A 137 20.68 -1.74 -6.81
N ARG A 138 19.70 -1.29 -6.02
CA ARG A 138 18.28 -1.58 -6.25
C ARG A 138 17.77 -0.92 -7.54
N GLU A 139 18.14 0.33 -7.80
CA GLU A 139 17.76 1.03 -9.04
C GLU A 139 18.26 0.29 -10.28
N LYS A 140 19.52 -0.14 -10.28
CA LYS A 140 20.11 -0.93 -11.39
C LYS A 140 19.41 -2.26 -11.59
N PHE A 141 19.09 -2.94 -10.48
CA PHE A 141 18.38 -4.21 -10.52
C PHE A 141 16.97 -4.03 -11.10
N VAL A 142 16.24 -3.04 -10.61
CA VAL A 142 14.91 -2.70 -11.13
C VAL A 142 14.96 -2.34 -12.61
N ALA A 143 15.95 -1.56 -13.06
CA ALA A 143 16.08 -1.21 -14.47
C ALA A 143 16.29 -2.44 -15.36
N VAL A 144 17.08 -3.42 -14.92
CA VAL A 144 17.28 -4.69 -15.64
C VAL A 144 15.98 -5.49 -15.68
N LEU A 145 15.23 -5.56 -14.57
CA LEU A 145 13.96 -6.26 -14.52
C LEU A 145 12.88 -5.59 -15.39
N GLN A 146 12.85 -4.27 -15.43
CA GLN A 146 11.91 -3.52 -16.28
C GLN A 146 12.15 -3.80 -17.77
N GLU A 147 13.39 -3.94 -18.18
CA GLU A 147 13.72 -4.30 -19.58
C GLU A 147 13.39 -5.76 -19.88
N GLU A 148 13.81 -6.70 -19.01
CA GLU A 148 13.57 -8.14 -19.22
C GLU A 148 12.11 -8.50 -19.24
N PHE A 149 11.33 -7.93 -18.32
CA PHE A 149 9.89 -8.21 -18.18
C PHE A 149 8.99 -7.13 -18.79
N LYS A 150 9.51 -6.38 -19.75
CA LYS A 150 8.75 -5.39 -20.51
C LYS A 150 7.49 -5.98 -21.13
N GLY A 151 6.37 -5.30 -20.97
CA GLY A 151 5.07 -5.74 -21.52
C GLY A 151 4.42 -6.90 -20.74
N LYS A 152 4.95 -7.29 -19.58
CA LYS A 152 4.36 -8.32 -18.72
C LYS A 152 3.40 -7.73 -17.66
N GLY A 153 3.15 -6.42 -17.68
CA GLY A 153 2.23 -5.76 -16.78
C GLY A 153 2.70 -5.73 -15.33
N LEU A 154 4.01 -5.58 -15.10
CA LEU A 154 4.62 -5.52 -13.77
C LEU A 154 5.05 -4.10 -13.41
N THR A 155 4.83 -3.74 -12.16
CA THR A 155 5.28 -2.49 -11.54
C THR A 155 6.34 -2.81 -10.49
N PHE A 156 7.35 -1.93 -10.40
CA PHE A 156 8.46 -2.04 -9.46
C PHE A 156 8.49 -0.81 -8.56
N SER A 157 8.51 -1.01 -7.26
CA SER A 157 8.52 0.08 -6.28
C SER A 157 9.67 -0.10 -5.30
N ILE A 158 10.66 0.79 -5.36
CA ILE A 158 11.77 0.79 -4.41
C ILE A 158 11.28 1.48 -3.14
N GLY A 159 11.25 0.72 -2.04
CA GLY A 159 10.80 1.21 -0.75
C GLY A 159 11.63 0.65 0.41
N GLY A 160 11.51 1.30 1.57
CA GLY A 160 12.27 0.89 2.75
C GLY A 160 13.78 0.96 2.55
N GLN A 161 14.52 0.15 3.31
CA GLN A 161 15.99 0.23 3.36
C GLN A 161 16.73 -0.82 2.53
N ILE A 162 16.09 -1.97 2.26
CA ILE A 162 16.81 -3.15 1.74
C ILE A 162 16.16 -3.83 0.55
N SER A 163 14.95 -3.44 0.16
CA SER A 163 14.15 -4.19 -0.81
C SER A 163 13.43 -3.29 -1.81
N PHE A 164 12.86 -3.91 -2.79
CA PHE A 164 11.84 -3.34 -3.67
C PHE A 164 10.70 -4.35 -3.83
N ASP A 165 9.51 -3.83 -4.13
CA ASP A 165 8.31 -4.61 -4.34
C ASP A 165 8.01 -4.73 -5.83
N VAL A 166 7.48 -5.89 -6.23
CA VAL A 166 7.07 -6.20 -7.59
C VAL A 166 5.63 -6.68 -7.55
N PHE A 167 4.76 -6.03 -8.30
CA PHE A 167 3.34 -6.33 -8.33
C PHE A 167 2.73 -5.99 -9.69
N PRO A 168 1.57 -6.53 -10.05
CA PRO A 168 0.88 -6.19 -11.29
C PRO A 168 0.55 -4.71 -11.40
N GLU A 169 0.55 -4.17 -12.61
CA GLU A 169 0.11 -2.80 -12.87
C GLU A 169 -1.30 -2.56 -12.33
N GLY A 170 -1.50 -1.45 -11.63
CA GLY A 170 -2.78 -1.09 -11.01
C GLY A 170 -3.05 -1.75 -9.64
N TRP A 171 -2.14 -2.61 -9.14
CA TRP A 171 -2.26 -3.24 -7.83
C TRP A 171 -1.62 -2.43 -6.69
N ASP A 172 -1.56 -1.12 -6.86
CA ASP A 172 -1.33 -0.16 -5.79
C ASP A 172 -2.65 0.18 -5.06
N LYS A 173 -2.62 1.18 -4.18
CA LYS A 173 -3.81 1.57 -3.40
C LYS A 173 -5.02 1.96 -4.25
N ARG A 174 -4.86 2.31 -5.53
CA ARG A 174 -5.98 2.58 -6.45
C ARG A 174 -6.84 1.35 -6.73
N TYR A 175 -6.33 0.14 -6.47
CA TYR A 175 -7.09 -1.08 -6.68
C TYR A 175 -8.41 -1.07 -5.88
N CYS A 176 -8.40 -0.52 -4.66
CA CYS A 176 -9.61 -0.42 -3.84
C CYS A 176 -10.68 0.46 -4.48
N LEU A 177 -10.32 1.45 -5.30
CA LEU A 177 -11.28 2.32 -5.98
C LEU A 177 -12.18 1.54 -6.94
N GLY A 178 -11.62 0.59 -7.69
CA GLY A 178 -12.41 -0.29 -8.58
C GLY A 178 -13.44 -1.15 -7.83
N LEU A 179 -13.16 -1.50 -6.57
CA LEU A 179 -14.09 -2.25 -5.73
C LEU A 179 -15.25 -1.40 -5.24
N VAL A 180 -15.02 -0.12 -4.95
CA VAL A 180 -16.05 0.81 -4.46
C VAL A 180 -16.83 1.51 -5.57
N GLU A 181 -16.35 1.49 -6.82
CA GLU A 181 -17.08 2.04 -7.97
C GLU A 181 -18.50 1.47 -8.12
N LYS A 182 -18.69 0.20 -7.74
CA LYS A 182 -19.99 -0.49 -7.78
C LYS A 182 -21.01 0.13 -6.84
N ASP A 183 -20.57 0.83 -5.80
CA ASP A 183 -21.43 1.43 -4.78
C ASP A 183 -21.82 2.87 -5.13
N SER A 184 -21.40 3.36 -6.32
CA SER A 184 -21.82 4.63 -6.93
C SER A 184 -21.62 5.86 -6.04
N TYR A 185 -20.48 5.94 -5.33
CA TYR A 185 -20.13 7.13 -4.57
C TYR A 185 -19.94 8.33 -5.48
N GLN A 186 -20.53 9.46 -5.10
CA GLN A 186 -20.37 10.74 -5.81
C GLN A 186 -19.05 11.42 -5.44
N THR A 187 -18.61 11.24 -4.19
CA THR A 187 -17.40 11.86 -3.67
C THR A 187 -16.59 10.83 -2.88
N ILE A 188 -15.32 10.70 -3.22
CA ILE A 188 -14.37 9.86 -2.49
C ILE A 188 -13.23 10.73 -2.01
N HIS A 189 -13.10 10.89 -0.70
CA HIS A 189 -11.96 11.53 -0.06
C HIS A 189 -10.91 10.49 0.29
N PHE A 190 -9.65 10.79 0.01
CA PHE A 190 -8.51 9.97 0.43
C PHE A 190 -7.57 10.76 1.33
N PHE A 191 -7.17 10.15 2.44
CA PHE A 191 -6.24 10.72 3.42
C PHE A 191 -4.99 9.85 3.52
N GLY A 192 -3.82 10.44 3.34
CA GLY A 192 -2.54 9.74 3.40
C GLY A 192 -1.37 10.64 3.74
N ASP A 193 -0.28 10.05 4.23
CA ASP A 193 0.94 10.78 4.63
C ASP A 193 2.04 10.73 3.58
N LYS A 194 2.05 9.71 2.71
CA LYS A 194 3.09 9.49 1.68
C LYS A 194 2.60 9.82 0.28
N THR A 195 2.13 11.04 0.11
CA THR A 195 1.46 11.53 -1.10
C THR A 195 2.40 12.08 -2.18
N LYS A 196 3.69 12.27 -1.86
CA LYS A 196 4.69 12.74 -2.83
C LYS A 196 5.04 11.63 -3.84
N PRO A 197 5.52 11.99 -5.05
CA PRO A 197 5.98 11.01 -6.04
C PRO A 197 6.94 9.98 -5.42
N GLY A 198 6.67 8.70 -5.64
CA GLY A 198 7.41 7.59 -5.03
C GLY A 198 6.88 7.13 -3.66
N GLY A 199 5.97 7.86 -3.03
CA GLY A 199 5.24 7.41 -1.85
C GLY A 199 4.10 6.46 -2.22
N ASN A 200 3.76 5.55 -1.31
CA ASN A 200 2.73 4.53 -1.57
C ASN A 200 1.28 5.06 -1.59
N ASP A 201 1.09 6.32 -1.21
CA ASP A 201 -0.20 7.01 -1.27
C ASP A 201 -0.34 7.90 -2.50
N HIS A 202 0.76 8.10 -3.27
CA HIS A 202 0.80 9.08 -4.34
C HIS A 202 -0.26 8.82 -5.41
N GLU A 203 -0.34 7.59 -5.90
CA GLU A 203 -1.22 7.24 -7.01
C GLU A 203 -2.70 7.42 -6.66
N ILE A 204 -3.12 6.98 -5.48
CA ILE A 204 -4.52 7.15 -5.05
C ILE A 204 -4.83 8.60 -4.65
N TYR A 205 -3.86 9.31 -4.08
CA TYR A 205 -3.98 10.74 -3.76
C TYR A 205 -4.19 11.59 -5.01
N ALA A 206 -3.46 11.29 -6.09
CA ALA A 206 -3.50 12.01 -7.36
C ALA A 206 -4.56 11.47 -8.35
N ASP A 207 -5.27 10.40 -8.01
CA ASP A 207 -6.27 9.78 -8.88
C ASP A 207 -7.47 10.73 -9.08
N PRO A 208 -7.96 10.93 -10.31
CA PRO A 208 -9.06 11.85 -10.59
C PRO A 208 -10.38 11.44 -9.92
N ARG A 209 -10.53 10.21 -9.46
CA ARG A 209 -11.69 9.71 -8.72
C ARG A 209 -11.70 10.12 -7.26
N THR A 210 -10.59 10.63 -6.73
CA THR A 210 -10.45 11.01 -5.33
C THR A 210 -10.22 12.50 -5.14
N ILE A 211 -10.64 13.01 -3.98
CA ILE A 211 -10.18 14.28 -3.42
C ILE A 211 -9.11 13.93 -2.39
N GLY A 212 -7.84 14.16 -2.76
CA GLY A 212 -6.70 13.80 -1.93
C GLY A 212 -6.43 14.81 -0.82
N HIS A 213 -6.20 14.33 0.39
CA HIS A 213 -5.79 15.11 1.55
C HIS A 213 -4.44 14.60 2.06
N GLU A 214 -3.42 15.44 1.97
CA GLU A 214 -2.13 15.16 2.58
C GLU A 214 -2.20 15.46 4.07
N VAL A 215 -1.76 14.50 4.88
CA VAL A 215 -1.67 14.64 6.34
C VAL A 215 -0.25 14.31 6.81
N THR A 216 0.13 14.80 7.97
CA THR A 216 1.46 14.53 8.57
C THR A 216 1.35 13.71 9.85
N CYS A 217 0.17 13.66 10.44
CA CYS A 217 -0.13 12.97 11.70
C CYS A 217 -1.64 12.70 11.84
N PRO A 218 -2.05 11.84 12.77
CA PRO A 218 -3.47 11.57 13.04
C PRO A 218 -4.31 12.80 13.41
N GLU A 219 -3.70 13.79 14.06
CA GLU A 219 -4.36 15.03 14.44
C GLU A 219 -4.76 15.87 13.22
N ASP A 220 -3.93 15.89 12.16
CA ASP A 220 -4.28 16.52 10.89
C ASP A 220 -5.50 15.86 10.25
N THR A 221 -5.55 14.54 10.28
CA THR A 221 -6.68 13.76 9.78
C THR A 221 -7.98 14.16 10.50
N GLN A 222 -7.94 14.21 11.83
CA GLN A 222 -9.11 14.61 12.63
C GLN A 222 -9.53 16.05 12.31
N ARG A 223 -8.59 16.98 12.25
CA ARG A 223 -8.84 18.39 11.94
C ARG A 223 -9.53 18.57 10.59
N ILE A 224 -8.97 17.97 9.52
CA ILE A 224 -9.53 18.10 8.18
C ILE A 224 -10.93 17.48 8.12
N CYS A 225 -11.12 16.29 8.68
CA CYS A 225 -12.45 15.66 8.72
C CYS A 225 -13.45 16.47 9.55
N GLN A 226 -12.99 17.12 10.65
CA GLN A 226 -13.84 17.99 11.46
C GLN A 226 -14.37 19.16 10.63
N ASP A 227 -13.49 19.80 9.85
CA ASP A 227 -13.85 20.92 8.98
C ASP A 227 -14.79 20.50 7.84
N LEU A 228 -14.63 19.30 7.30
CA LEU A 228 -15.43 18.80 6.18
C LEU A 228 -16.82 18.29 6.58
N PHE A 229 -16.95 17.63 7.73
CA PHE A 229 -18.14 16.81 8.04
C PHE A 229 -18.87 17.18 9.33
N PHE A 230 -18.34 18.09 10.15
CA PHE A 230 -18.94 18.42 11.45
C PHE A 230 -19.26 19.92 11.61
N ASN A 231 -19.01 20.74 10.59
CA ASN A 231 -19.41 22.15 10.56
C ASN A 231 -20.80 22.33 9.98
#